data_b52cd291c2fa551707e6810941bbb80e
#
_entry.id   b52cd291c2fa551707e6810941bbb80e
#
_cell.length_a   1.000
_cell.length_b   1.000
_cell.length_c   1.000
_cell.angle_alpha   90.00
_cell.angle_beta   90.00
_cell.angle_gamma   90.00
#
_symmetry.space_group_name_H-M   'P 1'
#
loop_
_entity.id
_entity.type
_entity.pdbx_description
1 polymer ?
#
loop_
_entity_poly.entity_id
_entity_poly.type
_entity_poly.pdbx_seq_one_letter_code
_entity_poly.pdbx_strand_id
1 'polypeptide(L)'
;MTPTKAGAEFQVNTYTSGYQMMPKITNLSDGGYVVTWTSQAQDDSSGSYAKGVYGQRYDASGSTVGSEFLINTTVVNQQGYPAITSFSDGGFTVIWESYGQESQSGIFGQRYDASGSTVGSEFHVNTYTSSYQSVADITSLSDGSFVVTWQSYHQDGDEYGIYGQKYDSSGNVSGSEFQISTSTSGRQEQAQVTALLDG
;
A
#
# COMPACT_ATOMS: atom_id res chain seq x y z
N MET A 1 2.91 -21.62 -25.42
CA MET A 1 2.69 -22.63 -24.36
C MET A 1 1.52 -22.20 -23.53
N THR A 2 0.56 -23.08 -23.27
CA THR A 2 -0.51 -22.81 -22.30
C THR A 2 0.11 -22.90 -20.89
N PRO A 3 -0.12 -21.94 -20.00
CA PRO A 3 0.37 -22.03 -18.62
C PRO A 3 -0.18 -23.30 -17.95
N THR A 4 0.68 -24.06 -17.31
CA THR A 4 0.28 -25.22 -16.52
C THR A 4 0.08 -24.77 -15.06
N LYS A 5 -1.06 -25.10 -14.48
CA LYS A 5 -1.36 -24.80 -13.07
C LYS A 5 -0.39 -25.56 -12.16
N ALA A 6 0.36 -24.84 -11.33
CA ALA A 6 1.38 -25.42 -10.45
C ALA A 6 0.80 -26.06 -9.18
N GLY A 7 -0.45 -25.73 -8.81
CA GLY A 7 -1.11 -26.22 -7.59
C GLY A 7 -2.62 -26.01 -7.62
N ALA A 8 -3.29 -26.41 -6.54
CA ALA A 8 -4.70 -26.12 -6.33
C ALA A 8 -4.91 -24.65 -5.95
N GLU A 9 -6.10 -24.13 -6.19
CA GLU A 9 -6.56 -22.86 -5.64
C GLU A 9 -6.67 -22.97 -4.12
N PHE A 10 -6.29 -21.92 -3.41
CA PHE A 10 -6.38 -21.85 -1.96
C PHE A 10 -6.92 -20.49 -1.51
N GLN A 11 -7.54 -20.44 -0.34
CA GLN A 11 -8.04 -19.22 0.27
C GLN A 11 -6.92 -18.55 1.07
N VAL A 12 -6.70 -17.24 0.83
CA VAL A 12 -5.66 -16.45 1.48
C VAL A 12 -6.10 -15.93 2.84
N ASN A 13 -7.30 -15.32 2.91
CA ASN A 13 -7.86 -14.73 4.12
C ASN A 13 -8.48 -15.79 5.03
N THR A 14 -8.30 -15.62 6.35
CA THR A 14 -8.92 -16.48 7.37
C THR A 14 -10.28 -15.95 7.81
N TYR A 15 -10.47 -14.64 7.81
CA TYR A 15 -11.76 -14.01 8.09
C TYR A 15 -12.64 -14.02 6.84
N THR A 16 -13.82 -14.65 6.94
CA THR A 16 -14.71 -14.90 5.79
C THR A 16 -16.04 -14.13 5.85
N SER A 17 -16.25 -13.33 6.89
CA SER A 17 -17.40 -12.44 6.98
C SER A 17 -17.11 -11.10 6.32
N GLY A 18 -18.13 -10.40 5.82
CA GLY A 18 -17.96 -9.13 5.13
C GLY A 18 -17.21 -9.25 3.80
N TYR A 19 -16.84 -8.11 3.24
CA TYR A 19 -16.12 -8.05 1.97
C TYR A 19 -14.61 -8.13 2.19
N GLN A 20 -13.96 -8.98 1.39
CA GLN A 20 -12.51 -9.07 1.24
C GLN A 20 -12.18 -8.61 -0.18
N MET A 21 -11.45 -7.51 -0.33
CA MET A 21 -11.32 -6.85 -1.63
C MET A 21 -9.94 -6.22 -1.86
N MET A 22 -9.66 -5.83 -3.10
CA MET A 22 -8.46 -5.11 -3.51
C MET A 22 -7.16 -5.84 -3.12
N PRO A 23 -7.00 -7.15 -3.38
CA PRO A 23 -5.77 -7.85 -3.04
C PRO A 23 -4.59 -7.31 -3.84
N LYS A 24 -3.43 -7.26 -3.19
CA LYS A 24 -2.14 -6.97 -3.78
C LYS A 24 -1.13 -8.02 -3.33
N ILE A 25 -0.11 -8.26 -4.14
CA ILE A 25 0.94 -9.25 -3.87
C ILE A 25 2.30 -8.69 -4.26
N THR A 26 3.32 -9.00 -3.48
CA THR A 26 4.72 -8.79 -3.85
C THR A 26 5.55 -10.01 -3.48
N ASN A 27 6.57 -10.33 -4.28
CA ASN A 27 7.53 -11.37 -3.97
C ASN A 27 8.57 -10.85 -2.97
N LEU A 28 9.05 -11.70 -2.09
CA LEU A 28 10.15 -11.42 -1.18
C LEU A 28 11.47 -11.98 -1.73
N SER A 29 12.60 -11.45 -1.24
CA SER A 29 13.94 -11.87 -1.68
C SER A 29 14.29 -13.31 -1.31
N ASP A 30 13.62 -13.91 -0.33
CA ASP A 30 13.75 -15.31 0.09
C ASP A 30 12.95 -16.30 -0.77
N GLY A 31 12.26 -15.80 -1.81
CA GLY A 31 11.39 -16.57 -2.69
C GLY A 31 9.97 -16.73 -2.16
N GLY A 32 9.67 -16.23 -0.97
CA GLY A 32 8.32 -16.10 -0.42
C GLY A 32 7.56 -14.92 -1.03
N TYR A 33 6.38 -14.64 -0.50
CA TYR A 33 5.56 -13.52 -0.94
C TYR A 33 4.65 -13.02 0.19
N VAL A 34 4.15 -11.79 0.02
CA VAL A 34 3.13 -11.19 0.90
C VAL A 34 1.91 -10.85 0.07
N VAL A 35 0.74 -11.21 0.57
CA VAL A 35 -0.55 -10.77 0.02
C VAL A 35 -1.16 -9.78 1.01
N THR A 36 -1.65 -8.65 0.53
CA THR A 36 -2.40 -7.66 1.32
C THR A 36 -3.76 -7.44 0.72
N TRP A 37 -4.75 -7.09 1.52
CA TRP A 37 -6.11 -6.81 1.07
C TRP A 37 -6.85 -5.87 2.02
N THR A 38 -7.98 -5.35 1.57
CA THR A 38 -8.95 -4.65 2.41
C THR A 38 -9.96 -5.65 2.96
N SER A 39 -10.15 -5.69 4.28
CA SER A 39 -11.16 -6.50 4.97
C SER A 39 -12.21 -5.61 5.62
N GLN A 40 -13.48 -5.93 5.42
CA GLN A 40 -14.59 -5.22 6.05
C GLN A 40 -15.00 -5.90 7.36
N ALA A 41 -15.16 -5.09 8.41
CA ALA A 41 -15.68 -5.49 9.74
C ALA A 41 -14.84 -6.56 10.48
N GLN A 42 -13.56 -6.73 10.12
CA GLN A 42 -12.69 -7.69 10.79
C GLN A 42 -12.02 -7.09 12.05
N ASP A 43 -11.66 -5.81 12.00
CA ASP A 43 -11.08 -5.03 13.10
C ASP A 43 -12.13 -4.23 13.89
N ASP A 44 -13.39 -4.65 13.80
CA ASP A 44 -14.57 -3.88 14.16
C ASP A 44 -14.59 -3.35 15.60
N SER A 45 -14.28 -2.08 15.72
CA SER A 45 -14.65 -1.28 16.89
C SER A 45 -15.70 -0.19 16.56
N SER A 46 -16.05 0.02 15.29
CA SER A 46 -16.84 1.20 14.85
C SER A 46 -18.08 0.88 13.98
N GLY A 47 -18.39 -0.41 13.79
CA GLY A 47 -19.61 -0.85 13.09
C GLY A 47 -19.37 -1.50 11.72
N SER A 48 -20.43 -2.04 11.14
CA SER A 48 -20.40 -2.91 9.95
C SER A 48 -19.82 -2.33 8.66
N TYR A 49 -19.39 -1.06 8.67
CA TYR A 49 -18.79 -0.37 7.52
C TYR A 49 -17.29 -0.08 7.71
N ALA A 50 -16.72 -0.34 8.90
CA ALA A 50 -15.29 -0.20 9.12
C ALA A 50 -14.51 -1.14 8.19
N LYS A 51 -13.37 -0.68 7.72
CA LYS A 51 -12.46 -1.47 6.89
C LYS A 51 -11.05 -1.34 7.43
N GLY A 52 -10.30 -2.44 7.40
CA GLY A 52 -8.89 -2.47 7.72
C GLY A 52 -8.08 -3.10 6.59
N VAL A 53 -6.79 -2.82 6.59
CA VAL A 53 -5.82 -3.42 5.69
C VAL A 53 -5.14 -4.59 6.39
N TYR A 54 -5.21 -5.76 5.78
CA TYR A 54 -4.67 -7.01 6.30
C TYR A 54 -3.60 -7.59 5.39
N GLY A 55 -2.75 -8.42 5.97
CA GLY A 55 -1.70 -9.11 5.26
C GLY A 55 -1.50 -10.55 5.72
N GLN A 56 -1.01 -11.41 4.82
CA GLN A 56 -0.53 -12.75 5.10
C GLN A 56 0.77 -12.99 4.34
N ARG A 57 1.78 -13.49 5.07
CA ARG A 57 3.06 -13.92 4.48
C ARG A 57 3.05 -15.39 4.13
N TYR A 58 3.78 -15.73 3.09
CA TYR A 58 4.00 -17.10 2.62
C TYR A 58 5.48 -17.31 2.34
N ASP A 59 5.98 -18.50 2.61
CA ASP A 59 7.32 -18.93 2.21
C ASP A 59 7.37 -19.34 0.72
N ALA A 60 8.56 -19.68 0.24
CA ALA A 60 8.78 -20.12 -1.13
C ALA A 60 8.04 -21.42 -1.50
N SER A 61 7.60 -22.21 -0.52
CA SER A 61 6.77 -23.41 -0.75
C SER A 61 5.27 -23.09 -0.85
N GLY A 62 4.87 -21.85 -0.53
CA GLY A 62 3.48 -21.42 -0.43
C GLY A 62 2.83 -21.73 0.90
N SER A 63 3.61 -22.10 1.92
CA SER A 63 3.12 -22.29 3.30
C SER A 63 3.03 -20.94 4.01
N THR A 64 2.02 -20.75 4.87
CA THR A 64 1.86 -19.52 5.64
C THR A 64 3.01 -19.32 6.63
N VAL A 65 3.53 -18.09 6.70
CA VAL A 65 4.50 -17.65 7.69
C VAL A 65 3.81 -16.74 8.70
N GLY A 66 3.61 -17.26 9.90
CA GLY A 66 2.82 -16.57 10.92
C GLY A 66 1.32 -16.57 10.62
N SER A 67 0.59 -15.79 11.40
CA SER A 67 -0.85 -15.56 11.23
C SER A 67 -1.11 -14.38 10.33
N GLU A 68 -2.34 -14.28 9.82
CA GLU A 68 -2.90 -13.05 9.26
C GLU A 68 -2.74 -11.89 10.26
N PHE A 69 -2.37 -10.70 9.78
CA PHE A 69 -2.08 -9.55 10.64
C PHE A 69 -2.72 -8.27 10.11
N LEU A 70 -3.17 -7.41 11.03
CA LEU A 70 -3.63 -6.06 10.76
C LEU A 70 -2.43 -5.15 10.46
N ILE A 71 -2.51 -4.35 9.42
CA ILE A 71 -1.43 -3.47 8.94
C ILE A 71 -1.58 -2.05 9.49
N ASN A 72 -2.78 -1.47 9.39
CA ASN A 72 -3.07 -0.11 9.89
C ASN A 72 -3.18 -0.09 11.42
N THR A 73 -2.77 1.02 12.03
CA THR A 73 -2.89 1.23 13.49
C THR A 73 -4.20 1.94 13.85
N THR A 74 -4.72 2.79 12.95
CA THR A 74 -6.03 3.43 13.12
C THR A 74 -7.12 2.50 12.64
N VAL A 75 -8.06 2.15 13.53
CA VAL A 75 -9.17 1.23 13.25
C VAL A 75 -10.54 1.93 13.16
N VAL A 76 -10.54 3.27 13.23
CA VAL A 76 -11.75 4.09 13.10
C VAL A 76 -11.98 4.45 11.64
N ASN A 77 -13.23 4.34 11.16
CA ASN A 77 -13.63 4.57 9.77
C ASN A 77 -13.07 3.52 8.79
N GLN A 78 -12.56 3.95 7.63
CA GLN A 78 -12.17 3.05 6.56
C GLN A 78 -10.69 3.21 6.23
N GLN A 79 -9.96 2.11 6.29
CA GLN A 79 -8.62 1.95 5.75
C GLN A 79 -8.68 0.89 4.64
N GLY A 80 -8.11 1.19 3.48
CA GLY A 80 -8.21 0.26 2.36
C GLY A 80 -7.38 0.64 1.15
N TYR A 81 -7.61 -0.05 0.05
CA TYR A 81 -6.88 0.14 -1.21
C TYR A 81 -5.36 0.02 -1.03
N PRO A 82 -4.86 -1.10 -0.46
CA PRO A 82 -3.44 -1.26 -0.23
C PRO A 82 -2.65 -1.30 -1.54
N ALA A 83 -1.41 -0.79 -1.49
CA ALA A 83 -0.37 -1.12 -2.45
C ALA A 83 0.89 -1.56 -1.68
N ILE A 84 1.72 -2.40 -2.29
CA ILE A 84 2.86 -3.03 -1.61
C ILE A 84 4.05 -3.15 -2.55
N THR A 85 5.24 -2.91 -2.01
CA THR A 85 6.52 -3.20 -2.66
C THR A 85 7.46 -3.88 -1.69
N SER A 86 8.38 -4.69 -2.21
CA SER A 86 9.44 -5.35 -1.43
C SER A 86 10.81 -4.79 -1.76
N PHE A 87 11.78 -5.04 -0.89
CA PHE A 87 13.16 -4.61 -1.02
C PHE A 87 14.11 -5.81 -1.12
N SER A 88 15.32 -5.57 -1.62
CA SER A 88 16.34 -6.60 -1.76
C SER A 88 16.84 -7.18 -0.42
N ASP A 89 16.67 -6.44 0.68
CA ASP A 89 16.97 -6.89 2.05
C ASP A 89 15.92 -7.85 2.65
N GLY A 90 14.83 -8.13 1.90
CA GLY A 90 13.72 -8.98 2.31
C GLY A 90 12.59 -8.25 3.02
N GLY A 91 12.76 -6.97 3.34
CA GLY A 91 11.72 -6.11 3.88
C GLY A 91 10.67 -5.73 2.83
N PHE A 92 9.60 -5.11 3.28
CA PHE A 92 8.55 -4.61 2.40
C PHE A 92 7.86 -3.37 3.01
N THR A 93 7.19 -2.60 2.17
CA THR A 93 6.35 -1.46 2.60
C THR A 93 4.95 -1.63 2.03
N VAL A 94 3.96 -1.42 2.88
CA VAL A 94 2.54 -1.33 2.49
C VAL A 94 2.10 0.11 2.66
N ILE A 95 1.38 0.64 1.68
CA ILE A 95 0.68 1.92 1.75
C ILE A 95 -0.82 1.70 1.56
N TRP A 96 -1.65 2.61 2.06
CA TRP A 96 -3.11 2.52 1.93
C TRP A 96 -3.79 3.88 2.02
N GLU A 97 -5.05 3.93 1.63
CA GLU A 97 -5.93 5.07 1.89
C GLU A 97 -6.52 4.96 3.29
N SER A 98 -6.50 6.06 4.04
CA SER A 98 -7.11 6.16 5.37
C SER A 98 -8.12 7.30 5.41
N TYR A 99 -9.33 7.01 5.86
CA TYR A 99 -10.36 7.97 6.18
C TYR A 99 -10.43 8.18 7.68
N GLY A 100 -10.43 9.43 8.13
CA GLY A 100 -10.58 9.80 9.55
C GLY A 100 -9.28 10.11 10.28
N GLN A 101 -8.13 9.98 9.65
CA GLN A 101 -6.85 10.47 10.15
C GLN A 101 -6.56 11.90 9.65
N GLU A 102 -7.28 12.33 8.60
CA GLU A 102 -7.27 13.68 8.04
C GLU A 102 -8.69 14.25 7.91
N SER A 103 -8.80 15.45 7.33
CA SER A 103 -10.11 16.09 7.08
C SER A 103 -10.98 15.31 6.10
N GLN A 104 -10.33 14.58 5.16
CA GLN A 104 -10.97 13.71 4.17
C GLN A 104 -10.25 12.35 4.15
N SER A 105 -9.55 12.00 3.06
CA SER A 105 -8.70 10.83 2.99
C SER A 105 -7.23 11.20 2.77
N GLY A 106 -6.31 10.44 3.36
CA GLY A 106 -4.89 10.56 3.17
C GLY A 106 -4.23 9.23 2.86
N ILE A 107 -2.98 9.29 2.42
CA ILE A 107 -2.16 8.11 2.14
C ILE A 107 -1.23 7.88 3.32
N PHE A 108 -1.28 6.66 3.88
CA PHE A 108 -0.47 6.23 5.01
C PHE A 108 0.34 4.98 4.62
N GLY A 109 1.39 4.71 5.37
CA GLY A 109 2.24 3.56 5.12
C GLY A 109 2.86 2.96 6.37
N GLN A 110 3.25 1.68 6.28
CA GLN A 110 4.01 0.96 7.29
C GLN A 110 5.09 0.12 6.62
N ARG A 111 6.31 0.22 7.17
CA ARG A 111 7.45 -0.60 6.75
C ARG A 111 7.57 -1.83 7.62
N TYR A 112 8.09 -2.90 7.02
CA TYR A 112 8.37 -4.19 7.64
C TYR A 112 9.77 -4.67 7.26
N ASP A 113 10.45 -5.32 8.21
CA ASP A 113 11.70 -6.01 7.95
C ASP A 113 11.49 -7.40 7.32
N ALA A 114 12.56 -8.10 7.01
CA ALA A 114 12.53 -9.45 6.44
C ALA A 114 11.83 -10.48 7.34
N SER A 115 11.77 -10.25 8.66
CA SER A 115 11.01 -11.11 9.59
C SER A 115 9.51 -10.86 9.56
N GLY A 116 9.07 -9.72 9.00
CA GLY A 116 7.69 -9.23 9.04
C GLY A 116 7.38 -8.41 10.29
N SER A 117 8.43 -7.99 11.03
CA SER A 117 8.27 -7.05 12.13
C SER A 117 8.21 -5.62 11.60
N THR A 118 7.42 -4.75 12.27
CA THR A 118 7.32 -3.34 11.89
C THR A 118 8.65 -2.61 12.07
N VAL A 119 9.01 -1.77 11.09
CA VAL A 119 10.16 -0.87 11.15
C VAL A 119 9.64 0.56 11.28
N GLY A 120 9.87 1.15 12.44
CA GLY A 120 9.30 2.46 12.79
C GLY A 120 7.80 2.42 13.02
N SER A 121 7.21 3.60 13.09
CA SER A 121 5.76 3.79 13.21
C SER A 121 5.11 3.90 11.84
N GLU A 122 3.79 3.77 11.81
CA GLU A 122 2.96 4.21 10.68
C GLU A 122 3.32 5.64 10.31
N PHE A 123 3.46 5.94 9.03
CA PHE A 123 3.85 7.25 8.53
C PHE A 123 2.82 7.80 7.53
N HIS A 124 2.73 9.11 7.50
CA HIS A 124 1.87 9.86 6.59
C HIS A 124 2.65 10.20 5.31
N VAL A 125 2.07 9.96 4.14
CA VAL A 125 2.75 10.10 2.85
C VAL A 125 2.55 11.48 2.24
N ASN A 126 1.29 11.93 2.08
CA ASN A 126 0.96 13.20 1.45
C ASN A 126 1.16 14.38 2.41
N THR A 127 1.53 15.54 1.89
CA THR A 127 1.65 16.79 2.66
C THR A 127 0.42 17.69 2.55
N TYR A 128 -0.33 17.56 1.45
CA TYR A 128 -1.59 18.27 1.25
C TYR A 128 -2.75 17.49 1.88
N THR A 129 -3.35 18.05 2.94
CA THR A 129 -4.35 17.38 3.80
C THR A 129 -5.76 17.98 3.69
N SER A 130 -5.96 18.96 2.81
CA SER A 130 -7.22 19.72 2.77
C SER A 130 -8.32 19.06 1.95
N SER A 131 -8.01 17.96 1.23
CA SER A 131 -8.97 17.27 0.38
C SER A 131 -8.64 15.78 0.24
N TYR A 132 -9.22 15.09 -0.76
CA TYR A 132 -9.04 13.65 -0.97
C TYR A 132 -7.70 13.32 -1.62
N GLN A 133 -6.96 12.40 -1.03
CA GLN A 133 -5.83 11.68 -1.60
C GLN A 133 -6.22 10.22 -1.74
N SER A 134 -6.01 9.65 -2.92
CA SER A 134 -6.47 8.28 -3.21
C SER A 134 -5.68 7.61 -4.34
N VAL A 135 -5.97 6.34 -4.59
CA VAL A 135 -5.39 5.53 -5.67
C VAL A 135 -3.86 5.60 -5.65
N ALA A 136 -3.28 5.30 -4.48
CA ALA A 136 -1.84 5.31 -4.33
C ALA A 136 -1.20 4.04 -4.91
N ASP A 137 0.00 4.21 -5.47
CA ASP A 137 0.85 3.12 -5.91
C ASP A 137 2.29 3.32 -5.41
N ILE A 138 3.06 2.24 -5.28
CA ILE A 138 4.40 2.25 -4.71
C ILE A 138 5.34 1.34 -5.48
N THR A 139 6.58 1.77 -5.69
CA THR A 139 7.65 0.95 -6.25
C THR A 139 8.96 1.16 -5.50
N SER A 140 9.72 0.08 -5.29
CA SER A 140 11.09 0.12 -4.80
C SER A 140 12.06 0.37 -5.97
N LEU A 141 13.15 1.08 -5.68
CA LEU A 141 14.25 1.32 -6.61
C LEU A 141 15.45 0.43 -6.27
N SER A 142 16.39 0.33 -7.19
CA SER A 142 17.55 -0.57 -7.07
C SER A 142 18.49 -0.24 -5.89
N ASP A 143 18.50 1.02 -5.45
CA ASP A 143 19.27 1.51 -4.29
C ASP A 143 18.58 1.28 -2.94
N GLY A 144 17.41 0.62 -2.92
CA GLY A 144 16.58 0.39 -1.74
C GLY A 144 15.68 1.58 -1.37
N SER A 145 15.78 2.69 -2.07
CA SER A 145 14.81 3.79 -1.96
C SER A 145 13.48 3.41 -2.59
N PHE A 146 12.43 4.19 -2.37
CA PHE A 146 11.12 3.93 -2.97
C PHE A 146 10.38 5.22 -3.31
N VAL A 147 9.43 5.10 -4.22
CA VAL A 147 8.56 6.20 -4.65
C VAL A 147 7.12 5.79 -4.44
N VAL A 148 6.35 6.70 -3.86
CA VAL A 148 4.88 6.61 -3.75
C VAL A 148 4.27 7.64 -4.68
N THR A 149 3.25 7.25 -5.42
CA THR A 149 2.46 8.15 -6.27
C THR A 149 0.99 8.06 -5.87
N TRP A 150 0.23 9.13 -6.01
CA TRP A 150 -1.20 9.17 -5.72
C TRP A 150 -1.90 10.24 -6.53
N GLN A 151 -3.23 10.20 -6.57
CA GLN A 151 -4.04 11.30 -7.06
C GLN A 151 -4.50 12.16 -5.90
N SER A 152 -4.43 13.48 -6.07
CA SER A 152 -4.84 14.48 -5.10
C SER A 152 -5.90 15.40 -5.69
N TYR A 153 -7.00 15.59 -4.96
CA TYR A 153 -8.11 16.42 -5.40
C TYR A 153 -7.90 17.88 -5.01
N HIS A 154 -8.00 18.78 -5.99
CA HIS A 154 -7.86 20.24 -5.86
C HIS A 154 -6.50 20.76 -5.37
N GLN A 155 -5.45 19.96 -5.33
CA GLN A 155 -4.14 20.43 -4.88
C GLN A 155 -3.48 21.39 -5.89
N ASP A 156 -3.70 21.21 -7.17
CA ASP A 156 -3.25 22.11 -8.25
C ASP A 156 -4.27 23.17 -8.65
N GLY A 157 -5.41 23.21 -7.97
CA GLY A 157 -6.45 24.23 -8.17
C GLY A 157 -7.61 23.78 -9.06
N ASP A 158 -7.57 22.58 -9.66
CA ASP A 158 -8.66 21.97 -10.43
C ASP A 158 -8.94 20.56 -9.89
N GLU A 159 -9.56 19.66 -10.61
CA GLU A 159 -10.02 18.35 -10.14
C GLU A 159 -8.88 17.47 -9.56
N TYR A 160 -8.52 16.36 -10.18
CA TYR A 160 -7.43 15.48 -9.69
C TYR A 160 -6.13 15.73 -10.45
N GLY A 161 -5.04 15.93 -9.71
CA GLY A 161 -3.67 15.91 -10.23
C GLY A 161 -2.89 14.72 -9.66
N ILE A 162 -1.80 14.33 -10.32
CA ILE A 162 -0.93 13.24 -9.89
C ILE A 162 0.29 13.79 -9.17
N TYR A 163 0.52 13.26 -7.97
CA TYR A 163 1.63 13.66 -7.08
C TYR A 163 2.49 12.46 -6.70
N GLY A 164 3.69 12.74 -6.23
CA GLY A 164 4.62 11.72 -5.78
C GLY A 164 5.53 12.22 -4.67
N GLN A 165 6.02 11.25 -3.88
CA GLN A 165 7.02 11.45 -2.85
C GLN A 165 8.06 10.34 -2.91
N LYS A 166 9.34 10.72 -2.90
CA LYS A 166 10.46 9.79 -2.80
C LYS A 166 10.89 9.63 -1.34
N TYR A 167 11.31 8.43 -1.00
CA TYR A 167 11.89 8.04 0.28
C TYR A 167 13.26 7.39 0.07
N ASP A 168 14.18 7.62 0.99
CA ASP A 168 15.48 6.93 1.00
C ASP A 168 15.32 5.46 1.46
N SER A 169 16.40 4.67 1.38
CA SER A 169 16.41 3.27 1.81
C SER A 169 16.13 3.06 3.30
N SER A 170 16.30 4.10 4.13
CA SER A 170 15.92 4.09 5.55
C SER A 170 14.45 4.41 5.78
N GLY A 171 13.72 4.88 4.75
CA GLY A 171 12.33 5.30 4.81
C GLY A 171 12.12 6.74 5.22
N ASN A 172 13.17 7.57 5.22
CA ASN A 172 13.03 9.01 5.41
C ASN A 172 12.62 9.68 4.10
N VAL A 173 11.85 10.74 4.21
CA VAL A 173 11.48 11.59 3.06
C VAL A 173 12.73 12.10 2.36
N SER A 174 12.81 11.91 1.05
CA SER A 174 13.92 12.37 0.18
C SER A 174 13.41 13.41 -0.81
N GLY A 175 13.69 14.67 -0.52
CA GLY A 175 13.15 15.81 -1.26
C GLY A 175 11.72 16.18 -0.85
N SER A 176 11.13 17.12 -1.58
CA SER A 176 9.75 17.55 -1.35
C SER A 176 8.77 16.68 -2.15
N GLU A 177 7.52 16.65 -1.73
CA GLU A 177 6.41 16.22 -2.56
C GLU A 177 6.43 16.97 -3.89
N PHE A 178 6.14 16.29 -4.99
CA PHE A 178 6.20 16.87 -6.34
C PHE A 178 4.99 16.48 -7.18
N GLN A 179 4.56 17.40 -8.03
CA GLN A 179 3.52 17.14 -9.02
C GLN A 179 4.12 16.38 -10.21
N ILE A 180 3.50 15.30 -10.63
CA ILE A 180 3.92 14.47 -11.78
C ILE A 180 3.19 14.91 -13.05
N SER A 181 1.89 15.16 -12.96
CA SER A 181 1.12 15.64 -14.10
C SER A 181 1.51 17.08 -14.43
N THR A 182 1.83 17.35 -15.69
CA THR A 182 2.13 18.71 -16.16
C THR A 182 0.87 19.49 -16.56
N SER A 183 -0.22 18.78 -16.86
CA SER A 183 -1.54 19.39 -17.01
C SER A 183 -2.14 19.62 -15.62
N THR A 184 -2.72 20.79 -15.40
CA THR A 184 -3.43 21.18 -14.18
C THR A 184 -4.90 21.46 -14.48
N SER A 185 -5.41 21.03 -15.64
CA SER A 185 -6.80 21.22 -16.06
C SER A 185 -7.46 19.87 -16.27
N GLY A 186 -8.64 19.70 -15.68
CA GLY A 186 -9.40 18.44 -15.70
C GLY A 186 -8.77 17.36 -14.82
N ARG A 187 -9.19 16.12 -15.04
CA ARG A 187 -8.84 14.97 -14.21
C ARG A 187 -7.62 14.24 -14.72
N GLN A 188 -6.62 14.08 -13.86
CA GLN A 188 -5.53 13.14 -14.03
C GLN A 188 -5.65 12.11 -12.91
N GLU A 189 -5.87 10.85 -13.27
CA GLU A 189 -6.24 9.80 -12.31
C GLU A 189 -5.53 8.48 -12.60
N GLN A 190 -5.50 7.59 -11.61
CA GLN A 190 -5.08 6.19 -11.71
C GLN A 190 -3.64 6.01 -12.21
N ALA A 191 -2.73 6.88 -11.77
CA ALA A 191 -1.31 6.70 -12.06
C ALA A 191 -0.78 5.40 -11.43
N GLN A 192 0.11 4.75 -12.16
CA GLN A 192 0.89 3.63 -11.67
C GLN A 192 2.37 3.95 -11.80
N VAL A 193 3.17 3.43 -10.88
CA VAL A 193 4.62 3.63 -10.86
C VAL A 193 5.35 2.30 -10.95
N THR A 194 6.43 2.26 -11.71
CA THR A 194 7.32 1.10 -11.79
C THR A 194 8.77 1.56 -11.89
N ALA A 195 9.67 0.78 -11.31
CA ALA A 195 11.09 0.99 -11.46
C ALA A 195 11.57 0.50 -12.84
N LEU A 196 12.52 1.22 -13.42
CA LEU A 196 13.25 0.77 -14.61
C LEU A 196 14.47 -0.07 -14.19
N LEU A 197 15.00 -0.87 -15.13
CA LEU A 197 16.15 -1.77 -14.85
C LEU A 197 17.46 -1.01 -14.59
N ASP A 198 17.54 0.23 -14.99
CA ASP A 198 18.69 1.12 -14.84
C ASP A 198 18.61 2.02 -13.58
N GLY A 199 17.57 1.87 -12.76
CA GLY A 199 17.36 2.57 -11.50
C GLY A 199 16.43 3.75 -11.61
#